data_63a22d444371e06814ae61ddf86a41d1
#
_entry.id   63a22d444371e06814ae61ddf86a41d1
#
_cell.length_a   1.000
_cell.length_b   1.000
_cell.length_c   1.000
_cell.angle_alpha   90.00
_cell.angle_beta   90.00
_cell.angle_gamma   90.00
#
_symmetry.space_group_name_H-M   'P 1'
#
loop_
_entity.id
_entity.type
_entity.pdbx_description
1 polymer ?
#
loop_
_entity_poly.entity_id
_entity_poly.type
_entity_poly.pdbx_seq_one_letter_code
_entity_poly.pdbx_strand_id
1 'polypeptide(L)'
;MSKRVQSLVVMNRIILYTVIIGTCFFISHIAVNGTNEIIGKDVVKNISYKLPEGWNSSTSDKQFRLLEVSLDTNEDFSVVVFNNIQGTADQNLNRWISQFKKDDSFDRENIVVKRDSLDSKYVTSIEIYGTYEVPRMGNNTLPVEVKPNYGLLGGVVEFPNSLYFIKAVGNDELIKENSASFNDFLYSIELN
;
A
#
# COMPACT_ATOMS: atom_id res chain seq x y z
N MET A 1 49.01 34.00 37.45
CA MET A 1 47.99 34.17 36.40
C MET A 1 46.85 35.04 37.00
N SER A 2 46.56 36.19 36.39
CA SER A 2 45.61 37.16 36.96
C SER A 2 44.19 36.56 37.00
N LYS A 3 43.38 36.85 38.03
CA LYS A 3 41.99 36.42 38.20
C LYS A 3 41.12 36.72 36.94
N ARG A 4 41.45 37.82 36.23
CA ARG A 4 40.80 38.17 34.94
C ARG A 4 41.04 37.15 33.83
N VAL A 5 42.25 36.60 33.71
CA VAL A 5 42.61 35.62 32.70
C VAL A 5 41.92 34.27 32.96
N GLN A 6 41.81 33.89 34.24
CA GLN A 6 41.08 32.66 34.62
C GLN A 6 39.58 32.77 34.33
N SER A 7 38.96 33.91 34.60
CA SER A 7 37.54 34.18 34.30
C SER A 7 37.27 34.11 32.78
N LEU A 8 38.15 34.65 31.95
CA LEU A 8 38.00 34.61 30.48
C LEU A 8 38.13 33.20 29.91
N VAL A 9 39.04 32.40 30.46
CA VAL A 9 39.22 31.00 30.04
C VAL A 9 38.00 30.13 30.41
N VAL A 10 37.44 30.35 31.62
CA VAL A 10 36.22 29.63 32.04
C VAL A 10 35.02 30.05 31.18
N MET A 11 34.86 31.31 30.90
CA MET A 11 33.77 31.82 30.06
C MET A 11 33.83 31.28 28.64
N ASN A 12 35.02 31.26 28.02
CA ASN A 12 35.19 30.67 26.68
C ASN A 12 34.88 29.15 26.64
N ARG A 13 35.23 28.43 27.71
CA ARG A 13 34.88 27.00 27.81
C ARG A 13 33.37 26.80 27.94
N ILE A 14 32.67 27.59 28.71
CA ILE A 14 31.22 27.52 28.85
C ILE A 14 30.55 27.80 27.51
N ILE A 15 30.96 28.85 26.78
CA ILE A 15 30.43 29.18 25.45
C ILE A 15 30.66 28.00 24.46
N LEU A 16 31.86 27.40 24.48
CA LEU A 16 32.18 26.27 23.62
C LEU A 16 31.26 25.07 23.91
N TYR A 17 31.03 24.73 25.16
CA TYR A 17 30.14 23.63 25.53
C TYR A 17 28.69 23.90 25.18
N THR A 18 28.20 25.13 25.35
CA THR A 18 26.82 25.48 24.94
C THR A 18 26.62 25.39 23.42
N VAL A 19 27.64 25.77 22.63
CA VAL A 19 27.59 25.63 21.17
C VAL A 19 27.62 24.16 20.76
N ILE A 20 28.47 23.31 21.35
CA ILE A 20 28.52 21.87 21.06
C ILE A 20 27.21 21.18 21.42
N ILE A 21 26.66 21.47 22.59
CA ILE A 21 25.37 20.89 23.01
C ILE A 21 24.25 21.33 22.05
N GLY A 22 24.21 22.64 21.70
CA GLY A 22 23.21 23.16 20.76
C GLY A 22 23.30 22.51 19.36
N THR A 23 24.52 22.32 18.86
CA THR A 23 24.70 21.62 17.56
C THR A 23 24.32 20.14 17.62
N CYS A 24 24.64 19.45 18.72
CA CYS A 24 24.21 18.06 18.92
C CYS A 24 22.68 17.93 18.97
N PHE A 25 22.00 18.82 19.67
CA PHE A 25 20.52 18.87 19.70
C PHE A 25 19.93 19.15 18.32
N PHE A 26 20.52 20.10 17.57
CA PHE A 26 20.05 20.44 16.22
C PHE A 26 20.24 19.29 15.22
N ILE A 27 21.41 18.62 15.26
CA ILE A 27 21.67 17.44 14.42
C ILE A 27 20.76 16.28 14.81
N SER A 28 20.53 16.07 16.11
CA SER A 28 19.59 15.04 16.59
C SER A 28 18.16 15.32 16.13
N HIS A 29 17.73 16.59 16.19
CA HIS A 29 16.40 16.98 15.73
C HIS A 29 16.21 16.81 14.21
N ILE A 30 17.24 17.14 13.41
CA ILE A 30 17.23 16.91 11.97
C ILE A 30 17.24 15.40 11.66
N ALA A 31 18.05 14.62 12.37
CA ALA A 31 18.12 13.17 12.19
C ALA A 31 16.78 12.49 12.53
N VAL A 32 16.14 12.88 13.63
CA VAL A 32 14.84 12.33 14.04
C VAL A 32 13.73 12.74 13.05
N ASN A 33 13.69 13.99 12.61
CA ASN A 33 12.66 14.43 11.65
C ASN A 33 12.93 13.88 10.23
N GLY A 34 14.21 13.78 9.83
CA GLY A 34 14.57 13.15 8.55
C GLY A 34 14.28 11.65 8.54
N THR A 35 14.45 10.94 9.66
CA THR A 35 14.09 9.51 9.76
C THR A 35 12.59 9.30 9.85
N ASN A 36 11.81 10.23 10.39
CA ASN A 36 10.35 10.11 10.41
C ASN A 36 9.72 10.21 9.01
N GLU A 37 10.31 10.96 8.08
CA GLU A 37 9.89 10.95 6.68
C GLU A 37 10.26 9.63 5.96
N ILE A 38 11.34 8.97 6.40
CA ILE A 38 11.78 7.69 5.83
C ILE A 38 11.03 6.51 6.48
N ILE A 39 10.72 6.58 7.78
CA ILE A 39 10.03 5.52 8.56
C ILE A 39 8.55 5.39 8.16
N GLY A 40 7.96 6.38 7.49
CA GLY A 40 6.58 6.32 7.02
C GLY A 40 6.40 5.66 5.65
N LYS A 41 7.46 5.12 5.04
CA LYS A 41 7.41 4.55 3.69
C LYS A 41 8.05 3.17 3.65
N ASP A 42 7.22 2.16 3.49
CA ASP A 42 7.69 0.78 3.32
C ASP A 42 8.28 0.59 1.91
N VAL A 43 9.34 -0.23 1.79
CA VAL A 43 10.05 -0.49 0.53
C VAL A 43 10.15 -1.98 0.28
N VAL A 44 9.61 -2.44 -0.84
CA VAL A 44 9.68 -3.83 -1.27
C VAL A 44 9.99 -3.90 -2.77
N LYS A 45 11.10 -4.57 -3.14
CA LYS A 45 11.48 -4.87 -4.54
C LYS A 45 11.15 -3.74 -5.53
N ASN A 46 11.78 -2.59 -5.37
CA ASN A 46 11.68 -1.41 -6.23
C ASN A 46 10.39 -0.59 -6.10
N ILE A 47 9.50 -0.90 -5.19
CA ILE A 47 8.38 -0.02 -4.84
C ILE A 47 8.44 0.44 -3.40
N SER A 48 7.92 1.62 -3.17
CA SER A 48 7.63 2.14 -1.84
C SER A 48 6.15 2.48 -1.76
N TYR A 49 5.59 2.39 -0.56
CA TYR A 49 4.17 2.59 -0.31
C TYR A 49 3.95 3.08 1.12
N LYS A 50 2.75 3.60 1.39
CA LYS A 50 2.30 3.93 2.75
C LYS A 50 1.16 2.99 3.11
N LEU A 51 1.27 2.34 4.27
CA LEU A 51 0.18 1.55 4.81
C LEU A 51 -0.83 2.46 5.52
N PRO A 52 -2.13 2.24 5.31
CA PRO A 52 -3.17 2.81 6.15
C PRO A 52 -3.02 2.37 7.61
N GLU A 53 -3.59 3.12 8.53
CA GLU A 53 -3.60 2.78 9.94
C GLU A 53 -4.29 1.42 10.17
N GLY A 54 -3.72 0.58 11.02
CA GLY A 54 -4.22 -0.76 11.33
C GLY A 54 -3.95 -1.81 10.24
N TRP A 55 -3.18 -1.47 9.20
CA TRP A 55 -2.76 -2.41 8.16
C TRP A 55 -1.32 -2.87 8.39
N ASN A 56 -1.08 -4.17 8.25
CA ASN A 56 0.25 -4.79 8.31
C ASN A 56 0.64 -5.39 6.98
N SER A 57 1.92 -5.35 6.67
CA SER A 57 2.44 -5.94 5.44
C SER A 57 3.50 -7.01 5.72
N SER A 58 3.52 -8.02 4.87
CA SER A 58 4.54 -9.05 4.84
C SER A 58 4.95 -9.35 3.39
N THR A 59 6.22 -9.66 3.19
CA THR A 59 6.69 -10.16 1.88
C THR A 59 6.15 -11.57 1.66
N SER A 60 5.83 -11.89 0.41
CA SER A 60 5.31 -13.20 0.05
C SER A 60 6.36 -14.03 -0.69
N ASP A 61 6.51 -15.29 -0.29
CA ASP A 61 7.34 -16.27 -1.00
C ASP A 61 6.58 -16.96 -2.15
N LYS A 62 5.30 -16.66 -2.31
CA LYS A 62 4.46 -17.22 -3.38
C LYS A 62 4.81 -16.57 -4.72
N GLN A 63 4.82 -17.37 -5.76
CA GLN A 63 5.10 -16.91 -7.12
C GLN A 63 4.17 -15.76 -7.54
N PHE A 64 4.71 -14.72 -8.16
CA PHE A 64 4.04 -13.48 -8.60
C PHE A 64 3.48 -12.58 -7.50
N ARG A 65 3.48 -12.98 -6.23
CA ARG A 65 3.08 -12.13 -5.12
C ARG A 65 4.29 -11.38 -4.60
N LEU A 66 4.18 -10.06 -4.57
CA LEU A 66 5.22 -9.18 -4.07
C LEU A 66 5.03 -8.88 -2.59
N LEU A 67 3.78 -8.67 -2.20
CA LEU A 67 3.38 -8.22 -0.89
C LEU A 67 2.00 -8.79 -0.54
N GLU A 68 1.82 -9.18 0.70
CA GLU A 68 0.52 -9.48 1.30
C GLU A 68 0.27 -8.49 2.44
N VAL A 69 -0.90 -7.88 2.46
CA VAL A 69 -1.31 -6.90 3.47
C VAL A 69 -2.58 -7.38 4.13
N SER A 70 -2.64 -7.30 5.45
CA SER A 70 -3.78 -7.72 6.27
C SER A 70 -4.17 -6.63 7.26
N LEU A 71 -5.36 -6.74 7.85
CA LEU A 71 -5.77 -5.93 8.98
C LEU A 71 -5.30 -6.56 10.29
N ASP A 72 -4.93 -5.72 11.27
CA ASP A 72 -4.62 -6.16 12.63
C ASP A 72 -5.81 -6.83 13.32
N THR A 73 -7.01 -6.40 12.97
CA THR A 73 -8.26 -6.76 13.63
C THR A 73 -9.06 -7.83 12.90
N ASN A 74 -8.71 -8.16 11.64
CA ASN A 74 -9.49 -9.09 10.82
C ASN A 74 -8.60 -9.83 9.82
N GLU A 75 -8.37 -11.11 10.05
CA GLU A 75 -7.58 -11.99 9.19
C GLU A 75 -8.29 -12.33 7.85
N ASP A 76 -9.61 -12.11 7.76
CA ASP A 76 -10.39 -12.38 6.55
C ASP A 76 -10.19 -11.30 5.47
N PHE A 77 -9.61 -10.15 5.83
CA PHE A 77 -9.23 -9.12 4.88
C PHE A 77 -7.78 -9.26 4.48
N SER A 78 -7.53 -9.49 3.20
CA SER A 78 -6.18 -9.58 2.65
C SER A 78 -6.09 -8.85 1.32
N VAL A 79 -5.12 -7.95 1.24
CA VAL A 79 -4.74 -7.28 -0.01
C VAL A 79 -3.45 -7.92 -0.52
N VAL A 80 -3.44 -8.31 -1.78
CA VAL A 80 -2.27 -8.91 -2.42
C VAL A 80 -1.78 -7.99 -3.52
N VAL A 81 -0.49 -7.67 -3.49
CA VAL A 81 0.21 -6.94 -4.55
C VAL A 81 0.95 -7.95 -5.43
N PHE A 82 0.70 -7.90 -6.72
CA PHE A 82 1.33 -8.75 -7.71
C PHE A 82 2.18 -7.93 -8.66
N ASN A 83 3.27 -8.52 -9.12
CA ASN A 83 4.04 -8.02 -10.26
C ASN A 83 4.28 -9.15 -11.26
N ASN A 84 4.71 -8.79 -12.46
CA ASN A 84 5.00 -9.76 -13.54
C ASN A 84 3.84 -10.70 -13.91
N ILE A 85 2.59 -10.26 -13.67
CA ILE A 85 1.42 -10.96 -14.19
C ILE A 85 1.25 -10.60 -15.66
N GLN A 86 0.89 -11.60 -16.47
CA GLN A 86 0.64 -11.40 -17.91
C GLN A 86 -0.67 -10.62 -18.14
N GLY A 87 -0.66 -9.82 -19.19
CA GLY A 87 -1.81 -9.09 -19.68
C GLY A 87 -1.77 -7.58 -19.33
N THR A 88 -2.60 -6.82 -20.02
CA THR A 88 -2.79 -5.38 -19.81
C THR A 88 -3.67 -5.12 -18.58
N ALA A 89 -3.75 -3.84 -18.16
CA ALA A 89 -4.68 -3.41 -17.14
C ALA A 89 -6.12 -3.85 -17.46
N ASP A 90 -6.61 -3.54 -18.66
CA ASP A 90 -7.97 -3.89 -19.07
C ASP A 90 -8.23 -5.40 -19.11
N GLN A 91 -7.24 -6.20 -19.51
CA GLN A 91 -7.39 -7.66 -19.49
C GLN A 91 -7.53 -8.20 -18.07
N ASN A 92 -6.79 -7.65 -17.12
CA ASN A 92 -6.90 -8.04 -15.72
C ASN A 92 -8.18 -7.55 -15.05
N LEU A 93 -8.62 -6.30 -15.33
CA LEU A 93 -9.93 -5.80 -14.90
C LEU A 93 -11.06 -6.72 -15.40
N ASN A 94 -11.09 -7.04 -16.69
CA ASN A 94 -12.09 -7.95 -17.26
C ASN A 94 -12.04 -9.36 -16.63
N ARG A 95 -10.85 -9.85 -16.29
CA ARG A 95 -10.69 -11.11 -15.56
C ARG A 95 -11.30 -11.03 -14.16
N TRP A 96 -11.14 -9.92 -13.45
CA TRP A 96 -11.74 -9.72 -12.13
C TRP A 96 -13.26 -9.60 -12.21
N ILE A 97 -13.79 -8.86 -13.17
CA ILE A 97 -15.25 -8.78 -13.43
C ILE A 97 -15.83 -10.16 -13.72
N SER A 98 -15.11 -11.00 -14.49
CA SER A 98 -15.57 -12.35 -14.84
C SER A 98 -15.61 -13.33 -13.67
N GLN A 99 -15.06 -12.95 -12.50
CA GLN A 99 -15.15 -13.73 -11.27
C GLN A 99 -16.46 -13.49 -10.50
N PHE A 100 -17.31 -12.60 -10.98
CA PHE A 100 -18.62 -12.36 -10.40
C PHE A 100 -19.69 -12.95 -11.30
N LYS A 101 -20.64 -13.66 -10.68
CA LYS A 101 -21.74 -14.30 -11.39
C LYS A 101 -22.63 -13.22 -12.02
N LYS A 102 -22.86 -13.36 -13.32
CA LYS A 102 -23.80 -12.50 -14.06
C LYS A 102 -25.19 -13.07 -13.96
N ASP A 103 -25.87 -12.80 -12.87
CA ASP A 103 -27.30 -13.08 -12.71
C ASP A 103 -28.11 -11.77 -12.75
N ASP A 104 -29.42 -11.88 -12.63
CA ASP A 104 -30.35 -10.74 -12.72
C ASP A 104 -30.08 -9.65 -11.63
N SER A 105 -29.32 -9.98 -10.58
CA SER A 105 -28.92 -9.06 -9.52
C SER A 105 -27.60 -8.32 -9.82
N PHE A 106 -26.85 -8.76 -10.85
CA PHE A 106 -25.55 -8.18 -11.22
C PHE A 106 -25.73 -7.10 -12.29
N ASP A 107 -25.88 -5.86 -11.86
CA ASP A 107 -26.00 -4.70 -12.74
C ASP A 107 -24.64 -3.97 -12.90
N ARG A 108 -24.58 -3.05 -13.88
CA ARG A 108 -23.45 -2.15 -14.09
C ARG A 108 -23.18 -1.24 -12.89
N GLU A 109 -24.18 -0.94 -12.09
CA GLU A 109 -24.05 -0.16 -10.85
C GLU A 109 -23.21 -0.89 -9.78
N ASN A 110 -23.08 -2.21 -9.89
CA ASN A 110 -22.23 -3.02 -9.02
C ASN A 110 -20.74 -2.93 -9.37
N ILE A 111 -20.40 -2.21 -10.44
CA ILE A 111 -19.01 -2.05 -10.91
C ILE A 111 -18.69 -0.57 -11.01
N VAL A 112 -17.73 -0.12 -10.20
CA VAL A 112 -17.19 1.24 -10.26
C VAL A 112 -15.75 1.18 -10.71
N VAL A 113 -15.41 1.86 -11.81
CA VAL A 113 -14.05 1.98 -12.33
C VAL A 113 -13.64 3.44 -12.34
N LYS A 114 -12.48 3.75 -11.75
CA LYS A 114 -11.85 5.08 -11.80
C LYS A 114 -10.49 4.95 -12.44
N ARG A 115 -10.11 5.94 -13.26
CA ARG A 115 -8.80 6.01 -13.91
C ARG A 115 -8.25 7.41 -13.77
N ASP A 116 -7.07 7.51 -13.17
CA ASP A 116 -6.38 8.76 -12.94
C ASP A 116 -4.99 8.74 -13.56
N SER A 117 -4.62 9.88 -14.13
CA SER A 117 -3.28 10.14 -14.68
C SER A 117 -2.53 11.04 -13.73
N LEU A 118 -1.43 10.56 -13.19
CA LEU A 118 -0.51 11.28 -12.33
C LEU A 118 0.79 11.52 -13.10
N ASP A 119 1.63 12.44 -12.64
CA ASP A 119 2.86 12.84 -13.35
C ASP A 119 3.79 11.66 -13.69
N SER A 120 3.87 10.65 -12.82
CA SER A 120 4.79 9.50 -12.95
C SER A 120 4.09 8.18 -13.25
N LYS A 121 2.76 8.09 -13.16
CA LYS A 121 2.01 6.82 -13.23
C LYS A 121 0.55 7.02 -13.63
N TYR A 122 -0.06 5.93 -14.12
CA TYR A 122 -1.52 5.82 -14.23
C TYR A 122 -2.02 4.90 -13.12
N VAL A 123 -3.12 5.27 -12.51
CA VAL A 123 -3.79 4.48 -11.47
C VAL A 123 -5.19 4.15 -11.94
N THR A 124 -5.51 2.87 -12.01
CA THR A 124 -6.86 2.40 -12.27
C THR A 124 -7.35 1.64 -11.05
N SER A 125 -8.49 2.03 -10.48
CA SER A 125 -9.16 1.27 -9.42
C SER A 125 -10.49 0.73 -9.90
N ILE A 126 -10.89 -0.42 -9.36
CA ILE A 126 -12.18 -1.06 -9.61
C ILE A 126 -12.76 -1.59 -8.30
N GLU A 127 -14.04 -1.36 -8.12
CA GLU A 127 -14.85 -1.95 -7.06
C GLU A 127 -15.96 -2.78 -7.69
N ILE A 128 -16.14 -4.00 -7.21
CA ILE A 128 -17.15 -4.94 -7.73
C ILE A 128 -17.86 -5.58 -6.55
N TYR A 129 -19.18 -5.63 -6.58
CA TYR A 129 -20.00 -6.27 -5.56
C TYR A 129 -20.95 -7.27 -6.18
N GLY A 130 -21.22 -8.38 -5.49
CA GLY A 130 -22.14 -9.41 -5.96
C GLY A 130 -21.82 -10.81 -5.46
N THR A 131 -22.17 -11.81 -6.28
CA THR A 131 -21.87 -13.21 -6.02
C THR A 131 -20.53 -13.58 -6.65
N TYR A 132 -19.53 -13.79 -5.79
CA TYR A 132 -18.15 -14.10 -6.20
C TYR A 132 -17.97 -15.60 -6.48
N GLU A 133 -17.43 -15.92 -7.63
CA GLU A 133 -17.01 -17.28 -8.00
C GLU A 133 -15.49 -17.42 -7.75
N VAL A 134 -15.11 -18.27 -6.79
CA VAL A 134 -13.70 -18.46 -6.44
C VAL A 134 -12.93 -19.06 -7.61
N PRO A 135 -11.90 -18.36 -8.14
CA PRO A 135 -11.11 -18.86 -9.25
C PRO A 135 -10.39 -20.17 -8.88
N ARG A 136 -10.42 -21.12 -9.76
CA ARG A 136 -9.74 -22.40 -9.57
C ARG A 136 -8.40 -22.42 -10.27
N MET A 137 -7.42 -22.97 -9.58
CA MET A 137 -6.14 -23.33 -10.17
C MET A 137 -6.11 -24.86 -10.34
N GLY A 138 -5.98 -25.34 -11.58
CA GLY A 138 -5.83 -26.76 -11.87
C GLY A 138 -7.12 -27.46 -12.31
N ASN A 139 -7.33 -28.72 -11.88
CA ASN A 139 -8.36 -29.61 -12.42
C ASN A 139 -9.79 -29.14 -12.08
N ASN A 140 -10.60 -28.92 -13.12
CA ASN A 140 -11.95 -28.32 -13.08
C ASN A 140 -13.09 -29.29 -12.74
N THR A 141 -12.84 -30.43 -12.11
CA THR A 141 -13.85 -31.47 -11.84
C THR A 141 -14.75 -31.19 -10.62
N LEU A 142 -14.33 -30.31 -9.73
CA LEU A 142 -15.12 -29.94 -8.54
C LEU A 142 -16.13 -28.82 -8.85
N PRO A 143 -17.26 -28.72 -8.11
CA PRO A 143 -18.20 -27.59 -8.24
C PRO A 143 -17.53 -26.25 -7.95
N VAL A 144 -17.93 -25.16 -8.64
CA VAL A 144 -17.40 -23.80 -8.33
C VAL A 144 -17.83 -23.41 -6.93
N GLU A 145 -16.87 -23.00 -6.09
CA GLU A 145 -17.21 -22.37 -4.82
C GLU A 145 -17.77 -20.97 -5.10
N VAL A 146 -18.96 -20.72 -4.60
CA VAL A 146 -19.71 -19.48 -4.83
C VAL A 146 -19.92 -18.77 -3.50
N LYS A 147 -19.58 -17.50 -3.41
CA LYS A 147 -19.68 -16.66 -2.22
C LYS A 147 -20.64 -15.50 -2.50
N PRO A 148 -21.89 -15.55 -2.02
CA PRO A 148 -22.81 -14.42 -2.14
C PRO A 148 -22.40 -13.28 -1.19
N ASN A 149 -22.82 -12.06 -1.50
CA ASN A 149 -22.51 -10.85 -0.71
C ASN A 149 -21.01 -10.64 -0.52
N TYR A 150 -20.26 -10.78 -1.61
CA TYR A 150 -18.83 -10.54 -1.66
C TYR A 150 -18.50 -9.31 -2.50
N GLY A 151 -17.38 -8.69 -2.18
CA GLY A 151 -16.81 -7.59 -2.94
C GLY A 151 -15.36 -7.85 -3.34
N LEU A 152 -14.91 -7.09 -4.31
CA LEU A 152 -13.54 -7.03 -4.76
C LEU A 152 -13.12 -5.57 -4.91
N LEU A 153 -11.97 -5.22 -4.30
CA LEU A 153 -11.22 -4.03 -4.63
C LEU A 153 -10.04 -4.44 -5.50
N GLY A 154 -9.94 -3.84 -6.67
CA GLY A 154 -8.85 -4.05 -7.59
C GLY A 154 -8.15 -2.75 -7.90
N GLY A 155 -6.83 -2.81 -8.08
CA GLY A 155 -6.02 -1.68 -8.47
C GLY A 155 -4.98 -2.08 -9.50
N VAL A 156 -4.71 -1.20 -10.43
CA VAL A 156 -3.58 -1.31 -11.36
C VAL A 156 -2.79 -0.02 -11.30
N VAL A 157 -1.51 -0.12 -10.96
CA VAL A 157 -0.56 0.99 -11.00
C VAL A 157 0.41 0.75 -12.14
N GLU A 158 0.32 1.64 -13.14
CA GLU A 158 1.10 1.56 -14.37
C GLU A 158 2.18 2.63 -14.36
N PHE A 159 3.43 2.21 -14.36
CA PHE A 159 4.59 3.06 -14.60
C PHE A 159 5.12 2.82 -16.02
N PRO A 160 5.98 3.67 -16.58
CA PRO A 160 6.46 3.52 -17.95
C PRO A 160 7.02 2.14 -18.31
N ASN A 161 7.63 1.43 -17.34
CA ASN A 161 8.29 0.15 -17.58
C ASN A 161 7.85 -0.96 -16.61
N SER A 162 6.80 -0.75 -15.82
CA SER A 162 6.33 -1.75 -14.84
C SER A 162 4.86 -1.61 -14.53
N LEU A 163 4.24 -2.73 -14.21
CA LEU A 163 2.82 -2.85 -13.95
C LEU A 163 2.61 -3.65 -12.66
N TYR A 164 1.86 -3.06 -11.76
CA TYR A 164 1.52 -3.68 -10.48
C TYR A 164 0.02 -3.86 -10.38
N PHE A 165 -0.39 -5.03 -9.91
CA PHE A 165 -1.78 -5.39 -9.72
C PHE A 165 -2.04 -5.59 -8.24
N ILE A 166 -3.06 -4.94 -7.73
CA ILE A 166 -3.43 -4.97 -6.33
C ILE A 166 -4.85 -5.50 -6.21
N LYS A 167 -5.09 -6.47 -5.35
CA LYS A 167 -6.40 -7.10 -5.22
C LYS A 167 -6.72 -7.46 -3.78
N ALA A 168 -7.92 -7.07 -3.35
CA ALA A 168 -8.56 -7.60 -2.14
C ALA A 168 -9.90 -8.24 -2.52
N VAL A 169 -10.28 -9.31 -1.84
CA VAL A 169 -11.59 -9.97 -1.97
C VAL A 169 -12.06 -10.36 -0.58
N GLY A 170 -13.30 -10.08 -0.29
CA GLY A 170 -13.89 -10.39 1.01
C GLY A 170 -15.41 -10.21 1.03
N ASN A 171 -15.98 -10.33 2.21
CA ASN A 171 -17.37 -9.95 2.46
C ASN A 171 -17.59 -8.49 2.02
N ASP A 172 -18.77 -8.16 1.48
CA ASP A 172 -19.03 -6.85 0.88
C ASP A 172 -19.01 -5.69 1.90
N GLU A 173 -19.41 -5.92 3.15
CA GLU A 173 -19.31 -4.93 4.22
C GLU A 173 -17.85 -4.59 4.50
N LEU A 174 -17.00 -5.60 4.68
CA LEU A 174 -15.58 -5.46 4.94
C LEU A 174 -14.86 -4.75 3.77
N ILE A 175 -15.25 -5.05 2.54
CA ILE A 175 -14.73 -4.42 1.33
C ILE A 175 -15.13 -2.94 1.28
N LYS A 176 -16.39 -2.60 1.57
CA LYS A 176 -16.89 -1.21 1.62
C LYS A 176 -16.17 -0.39 2.68
N GLU A 177 -16.02 -0.93 3.88
CA GLU A 177 -15.33 -0.28 5.01
C GLU A 177 -13.87 0.04 4.68
N ASN A 178 -13.21 -0.80 3.89
CA ASN A 178 -11.80 -0.64 3.55
C ASN A 178 -11.54 -0.01 2.17
N SER A 179 -12.57 0.38 1.42
CA SER A 179 -12.42 0.94 0.08
C SER A 179 -11.58 2.23 0.06
N ALA A 180 -11.83 3.16 0.98
CA ALA A 180 -11.07 4.41 1.08
C ALA A 180 -9.58 4.13 1.41
N SER A 181 -9.32 3.31 2.42
CA SER A 181 -7.96 2.92 2.81
C SER A 181 -7.22 2.17 1.70
N PHE A 182 -7.93 1.32 0.95
CA PHE A 182 -7.38 0.64 -0.21
C PHE A 182 -6.96 1.63 -1.31
N ASN A 183 -7.78 2.62 -1.59
CA ASN A 183 -7.44 3.67 -2.55
C ASN A 183 -6.24 4.49 -2.07
N ASP A 184 -6.18 4.91 -0.80
CA ASP A 184 -5.04 5.63 -0.24
C ASP A 184 -3.74 4.80 -0.38
N PHE A 185 -3.80 3.50 -0.09
CA PHE A 185 -2.68 2.59 -0.29
C PHE A 185 -2.27 2.52 -1.77
N LEU A 186 -3.23 2.31 -2.68
CA LEU A 186 -3.01 2.22 -4.12
C LEU A 186 -2.31 3.45 -4.69
N TYR A 187 -2.77 4.65 -4.31
CA TYR A 187 -2.19 5.92 -4.77
C TYR A 187 -0.81 6.20 -4.15
N SER A 188 -0.50 5.61 -3.00
CA SER A 188 0.78 5.78 -2.32
C SER A 188 1.93 4.99 -2.94
N ILE A 189 1.65 4.02 -3.83
CA ILE A 189 2.68 3.17 -4.45
C ILE A 189 3.52 4.00 -5.42
N GLU A 190 4.85 4.00 -5.21
CA GLU A 190 5.84 4.71 -6.02
C GLU A 190 6.98 3.76 -6.43
N LEU A 191 7.67 4.04 -7.55
CA LEU A 191 8.93 3.39 -7.89
C LEU A 191 10.08 4.04 -7.13
N ASN A 192 11.04 3.20 -6.69
CA ASN A 192 12.30 3.64 -6.09
C ASN A 192 13.39 3.84 -7.14
#